data_d600c8af54443b6658bdf0de03d100eb
#
_entry.id   d600c8af54443b6658bdf0de03d100eb
#
_cell.length_a   1.000
_cell.length_b   1.000
_cell.length_c   1.000
_cell.angle_alpha   90.00
_cell.angle_beta   90.00
_cell.angle_gamma   90.00
#
_symmetry.space_group_name_H-M   'P 1'
#
loop_
_entity.id
_entity.type
_entity.pdbx_description
1 polymer ?
#
loop_
_entity_poly.entity_id
_entity_poly.type
_entity_poly.pdbx_seq_one_letter_code
_entity_poly.pdbx_strand_id
1 'polypeptide(L)'
;MPTECAEVVISKGQDELDFVASMLHYLKVGGIGIVILPMSCAGNSGTKLRAELLKHHTLLACMTMPQNLFFDSHVGTATCIMVFKAHIKHDENKSTFFARWQDDGFKVIPHNGRKDAGGWNAIKSTWIDQLDGTAAQDEYVWLKKKIKTSDEALAEAYIKTDYSKLSDNDFEKVLKKYSLFKYMDEQGILEG
;
A
#
# COMPACT_ATOMS: atom_id res chain seq x y z
N MET A 1 20.58 16.95 24.73
CA MET A 1 21.28 15.78 24.22
C MET A 1 20.23 14.84 23.63
N PRO A 2 20.31 14.40 22.40
CA PRO A 2 19.35 13.42 21.91
C PRO A 2 19.65 12.11 22.61
N THR A 3 18.65 11.59 23.30
CA THR A 3 18.62 10.27 23.90
C THR A 3 18.92 9.23 22.82
N GLU A 4 19.76 8.28 23.14
CA GLU A 4 20.23 7.18 22.31
C GLU A 4 19.14 6.66 21.37
N CYS A 5 19.27 6.99 20.08
CA CYS A 5 18.56 6.27 19.05
C CYS A 5 19.10 4.84 19.07
N ALA A 6 18.26 3.89 19.40
CA ALA A 6 18.60 2.49 19.28
C ALA A 6 19.16 2.25 17.87
N GLU A 7 20.38 1.72 17.79
CA GLU A 7 20.97 1.29 16.53
C GLU A 7 20.01 0.29 15.88
N VAL A 8 19.39 0.73 14.80
CA VAL A 8 18.64 -0.20 13.95
C VAL A 8 19.70 -1.09 13.30
N VAL A 9 19.80 -2.32 13.77
CA VAL A 9 20.67 -3.31 13.16
C VAL A 9 20.13 -3.57 11.75
N ILE A 10 20.76 -2.92 10.77
CA ILE A 10 20.51 -3.18 9.36
C ILE A 10 20.92 -4.63 9.12
N SER A 11 19.93 -5.50 8.90
CA SER A 11 20.18 -6.91 8.58
C SER A 11 20.96 -6.99 7.27
N LYS A 12 21.78 -8.02 7.07
CA LYS A 12 22.64 -8.19 5.88
C LYS A 12 21.88 -8.43 4.56
N GLY A 13 20.54 -8.43 4.56
CA GLY A 13 19.71 -8.39 3.37
C GLY A 13 19.09 -7.00 3.31
N GLN A 14 19.40 -6.23 2.28
CA GLN A 14 18.80 -4.92 2.07
C GLN A 14 17.32 -5.10 1.71
N ASP A 15 16.47 -5.16 2.73
CA ASP A 15 15.02 -5.14 2.57
C ASP A 15 14.56 -3.67 2.46
N GLU A 16 13.51 -3.40 1.72
CA GLU A 16 12.97 -2.04 1.53
C GLU A 16 12.65 -1.38 2.88
N LEU A 17 12.22 -2.14 3.88
CA LEU A 17 11.94 -1.62 5.23
C LEU A 17 13.21 -1.23 6.00
N ASP A 18 14.38 -1.76 5.66
CA ASP A 18 15.65 -1.30 6.23
C ASP A 18 16.00 0.12 5.74
N PHE A 19 15.66 0.45 4.48
CA PHE A 19 15.80 1.82 3.98
C PHE A 19 14.84 2.78 4.68
N VAL A 20 13.62 2.32 5.00
CA VAL A 20 12.66 3.10 5.79
C VAL A 20 13.21 3.37 7.19
N ALA A 21 13.78 2.37 7.85
CA ALA A 21 14.43 2.52 9.15
C ALA A 21 15.54 3.57 9.09
N SER A 22 16.40 3.49 8.08
CA SER A 22 17.49 4.44 7.87
C SER A 22 16.99 5.86 7.64
N MET A 23 15.98 6.03 6.79
CA MET A 23 15.36 7.34 6.54
C MET A 23 14.78 7.93 7.83
N LEU A 24 14.02 7.14 8.59
CA LEU A 24 13.39 7.60 9.83
C LEU A 24 14.42 7.96 10.91
N HIS A 25 15.58 7.29 10.93
CA HIS A 25 16.68 7.59 11.84
C HIS A 25 17.18 9.03 11.69
N TYR A 26 17.26 9.56 10.45
CA TYR A 26 17.73 10.90 10.16
C TYR A 26 16.70 12.01 10.41
N LEU A 27 15.46 11.66 10.65
CA LEU A 27 14.41 12.64 10.95
C LEU A 27 14.48 13.08 12.42
N LYS A 28 14.08 14.33 12.68
CA LYS A 28 13.84 14.78 14.06
C LYS A 28 12.67 14.08 14.69
N VAL A 29 12.61 14.04 16.03
CA VAL A 29 11.44 13.52 16.77
C VAL A 29 10.15 14.17 16.28
N GLY A 30 9.17 13.37 15.93
CA GLY A 30 7.88 13.82 15.35
C GLY A 30 7.94 14.21 13.88
N GLY A 31 9.11 14.11 13.23
CA GLY A 31 9.25 14.33 11.79
C GLY A 31 8.42 13.33 10.98
N ILE A 32 7.98 13.74 9.80
CA ILE A 32 7.15 12.91 8.91
C ILE A 32 8.03 12.31 7.82
N GLY A 33 7.99 10.99 7.71
CA GLY A 33 8.57 10.23 6.60
C GLY A 33 7.47 9.69 5.69
N ILE A 34 7.62 9.92 4.39
CA ILE A 34 6.68 9.40 3.37
C ILE A 34 7.49 8.55 2.41
N VAL A 35 7.05 7.33 2.17
CA VAL A 35 7.74 6.37 1.31
C VAL A 35 6.77 5.66 0.38
N ILE A 36 7.25 5.35 -0.82
CA ILE A 36 6.56 4.45 -1.76
C ILE A 36 7.28 3.10 -1.68
N LEU A 37 6.53 2.06 -1.41
CA LEU A 37 7.05 0.71 -1.18
C LEU A 37 6.24 -0.33 -1.96
N PRO A 38 6.80 -1.50 -2.28
CA PRO A 38 6.01 -2.65 -2.69
C PRO A 38 4.95 -2.99 -1.64
N MET A 39 3.77 -3.41 -2.08
CA MET A 39 2.68 -3.81 -1.16
C MET A 39 3.09 -4.93 -0.20
N SER A 40 4.07 -5.77 -0.56
CA SER A 40 4.64 -6.80 0.30
C SER A 40 5.16 -6.26 1.63
N CYS A 41 5.69 -5.03 1.66
CA CYS A 41 6.15 -4.37 2.88
C CYS A 41 5.01 -4.06 3.87
N ALA A 42 3.81 -3.81 3.36
CA ALA A 42 2.61 -3.59 4.17
C ALA A 42 1.88 -4.90 4.53
N GLY A 43 2.06 -5.95 3.72
CA GLY A 43 1.47 -7.28 3.90
C GLY A 43 2.21 -8.16 4.91
N ASN A 44 1.88 -9.46 4.90
CA ASN A 44 2.40 -10.46 5.85
C ASN A 44 3.93 -10.61 5.80
N SER A 45 4.54 -10.54 4.61
CA SER A 45 6.00 -10.68 4.45
C SER A 45 6.79 -9.61 5.19
N GLY A 46 6.27 -8.38 5.26
CA GLY A 46 6.89 -7.26 5.98
C GLY A 46 6.58 -7.21 7.47
N THR A 47 5.74 -8.10 8.02
CA THR A 47 5.21 -7.97 9.39
C THR A 47 6.30 -7.87 10.45
N LYS A 48 7.34 -8.72 10.37
CA LYS A 48 8.41 -8.76 11.39
C LYS A 48 9.20 -7.46 11.44
N LEU A 49 9.67 -6.96 10.30
CA LEU A 49 10.45 -5.71 10.23
C LEU A 49 9.58 -4.50 10.55
N ARG A 50 8.34 -4.49 10.06
CA ARG A 50 7.37 -3.44 10.38
C ARG A 50 7.07 -3.39 11.87
N ALA A 51 6.89 -4.53 12.54
CA ALA A 51 6.68 -4.58 13.98
C ALA A 51 7.86 -3.96 14.75
N GLU A 52 9.10 -4.19 14.31
CA GLU A 52 10.28 -3.53 14.90
C GLU A 52 10.24 -2.01 14.66
N LEU A 53 9.94 -1.55 13.46
CA LEU A 53 9.80 -0.13 13.16
C LEU A 53 8.76 0.53 14.07
N LEU A 54 7.62 -0.12 14.28
CA LEU A 54 6.51 0.42 15.07
C LEU A 54 6.77 0.47 16.57
N LYS A 55 7.81 -0.19 17.08
CA LYS A 55 8.28 0.00 18.45
C LYS A 55 8.86 1.40 18.67
N HIS A 56 9.35 2.04 17.63
CA HIS A 56 10.07 3.32 17.69
C HIS A 56 9.39 4.43 16.91
N HIS A 57 8.56 4.11 15.94
CA HIS A 57 7.89 5.04 15.00
C HIS A 57 6.40 4.75 14.93
N THR A 58 5.60 5.75 14.56
CA THR A 58 4.15 5.59 14.38
C THR A 58 3.82 5.46 12.90
N LEU A 59 3.07 4.45 12.49
CA LEU A 59 2.41 4.41 11.19
C LEU A 59 1.16 5.29 11.24
N LEU A 60 1.16 6.36 10.45
CA LEU A 60 0.05 7.30 10.36
C LEU A 60 -0.94 6.90 9.27
N ALA A 61 -0.42 6.41 8.13
CA ALA A 61 -1.24 6.06 6.97
C ALA A 61 -0.59 4.98 6.12
N CYS A 62 -1.42 4.17 5.45
CA CYS A 62 -1.01 3.30 4.37
C CYS A 62 -2.07 3.36 3.25
N MET A 63 -1.68 3.77 2.05
CA MET A 63 -2.53 3.90 0.88
C MET A 63 -2.02 3.01 -0.24
N THR A 64 -2.85 2.09 -0.72
CA THR A 64 -2.56 1.29 -1.91
C THR A 64 -2.75 2.12 -3.16
N MET A 65 -1.76 2.08 -4.06
CA MET A 65 -1.69 2.87 -5.28
C MET A 65 -2.16 2.07 -6.51
N PRO A 66 -2.44 2.75 -7.65
CA PRO A 66 -2.77 2.07 -8.89
C PRO A 66 -1.70 1.03 -9.29
N GLN A 67 -2.14 -0.15 -9.73
CA GLN A 67 -1.24 -1.25 -10.09
C GLN A 67 -0.29 -0.92 -11.25
N ASN A 68 -0.69 0.00 -12.12
CA ASN A 68 0.10 0.39 -13.29
C ASN A 68 0.90 1.68 -13.09
N LEU A 69 1.11 2.10 -11.85
CA LEU A 69 1.80 3.37 -11.55
C LEU A 69 3.19 3.46 -12.19
N PHE A 70 3.92 2.35 -12.23
CA PHE A 70 5.28 2.26 -12.80
C PHE A 70 5.33 1.52 -14.15
N PHE A 71 4.22 1.50 -14.89
CA PHE A 71 4.10 0.80 -16.16
C PHE A 71 5.19 1.20 -17.16
N ASP A 72 5.46 2.49 -17.31
CA ASP A 72 6.45 3.02 -18.27
C ASP A 72 7.90 2.64 -17.89
N SER A 73 8.13 2.25 -16.65
CA SER A 73 9.41 1.72 -16.16
C SER A 73 9.51 0.19 -16.25
N HIS A 74 8.55 -0.46 -16.91
CA HIS A 74 8.44 -1.92 -17.01
C HIS A 74 8.39 -2.65 -15.66
N VAL A 75 7.95 -1.95 -14.60
CA VAL A 75 7.79 -2.51 -13.26
C VAL A 75 6.31 -2.80 -13.03
N GLY A 76 5.95 -4.09 -12.95
CA GLY A 76 4.59 -4.56 -12.69
C GLY A 76 4.24 -4.66 -11.19
N THR A 77 5.05 -4.10 -10.31
CA THR A 77 4.85 -4.22 -8.86
C THR A 77 3.77 -3.26 -8.38
N ALA A 78 2.75 -3.79 -7.73
CA ALA A 78 1.79 -2.99 -6.99
C ALA A 78 2.46 -2.35 -5.77
N THR A 79 2.22 -1.06 -5.57
CA THR A 79 2.87 -0.26 -4.53
C THR A 79 1.87 0.35 -3.56
N CYS A 80 2.37 0.72 -2.39
CA CYS A 80 1.64 1.51 -1.41
C CYS A 80 2.48 2.71 -0.97
N ILE A 81 1.80 3.78 -0.54
CA ILE A 81 2.42 4.88 0.17
C ILE A 81 2.25 4.60 1.66
N MET A 82 3.35 4.59 2.40
CA MET A 82 3.33 4.54 3.86
C MET A 82 3.83 5.85 4.46
N VAL A 83 3.12 6.35 5.47
CA VAL A 83 3.44 7.60 6.15
C VAL A 83 3.76 7.29 7.60
N PHE A 84 4.97 7.67 8.02
CA PHE A 84 5.46 7.43 9.37
C PHE A 84 5.72 8.74 10.11
N LYS A 85 5.54 8.70 11.43
CA LYS A 85 6.01 9.73 12.36
C LYS A 85 7.21 9.20 13.11
N ALA A 86 8.35 9.86 12.93
CA ALA A 86 9.63 9.41 13.44
C ALA A 86 9.76 9.56 14.96
N HIS A 87 10.42 8.59 15.59
CA HIS A 87 10.80 8.58 17.00
C HIS A 87 9.64 8.75 17.99
N ILE A 88 8.45 8.32 17.60
CA ILE A 88 7.27 8.23 18.47
C ILE A 88 6.69 6.84 18.27
N LYS A 89 6.73 6.02 19.32
CA LYS A 89 6.19 4.66 19.32
C LYS A 89 4.74 4.65 18.83
N HIS A 90 4.39 3.64 18.06
CA HIS A 90 3.01 3.42 17.59
C HIS A 90 2.08 3.20 18.79
N ASP A 91 1.02 3.99 18.84
CA ASP A 91 -0.02 3.88 19.86
C ASP A 91 -1.19 3.08 19.27
N GLU A 92 -1.34 1.84 19.70
CA GLU A 92 -2.40 0.92 19.24
C GLU A 92 -3.83 1.42 19.55
N ASN A 93 -3.97 2.45 20.40
CA ASN A 93 -5.26 3.09 20.70
C ASN A 93 -5.59 4.22 19.71
N LYS A 94 -4.64 4.66 18.91
CA LYS A 94 -4.85 5.66 17.86
C LYS A 94 -5.09 5.00 16.53
N SER A 95 -5.93 5.65 15.73
CA SER A 95 -6.26 5.12 14.41
C SER A 95 -5.19 5.48 13.38
N THR A 96 -4.87 4.51 12.53
CA THR A 96 -4.11 4.67 11.30
C THR A 96 -5.08 4.85 10.13
N PHE A 97 -4.73 5.70 9.18
CA PHE A 97 -5.50 5.91 7.95
C PHE A 97 -5.17 4.84 6.92
N PHE A 98 -6.19 4.25 6.31
CA PHE A 98 -6.06 3.29 5.22
C PHE A 98 -6.91 3.72 4.04
N ALA A 99 -6.34 3.67 2.83
CA ALA A 99 -7.07 3.95 1.61
C ALA A 99 -6.64 3.04 0.47
N ARG A 100 -7.57 2.78 -0.44
CA ARG A 100 -7.35 2.05 -1.67
C ARG A 100 -7.52 3.00 -2.85
N TRP A 101 -6.44 3.69 -3.21
CA TRP A 101 -6.38 4.69 -4.27
C TRP A 101 -6.00 4.02 -5.59
N GLN A 102 -6.97 3.43 -6.26
CA GLN A 102 -6.74 2.64 -7.47
C GLN A 102 -6.85 3.44 -8.78
N ASP A 103 -7.48 4.60 -8.74
CA ASP A 103 -7.64 5.48 -9.89
C ASP A 103 -6.93 6.82 -9.64
N ASP A 104 -6.03 7.18 -10.52
CA ASP A 104 -5.31 8.45 -10.50
C ASP A 104 -5.55 9.27 -11.79
N GLY A 105 -6.53 8.87 -12.59
CA GLY A 105 -6.88 9.56 -13.84
C GLY A 105 -5.96 9.22 -15.02
N PHE A 106 -5.03 8.27 -14.87
CA PHE A 106 -4.17 7.82 -15.95
C PHE A 106 -4.63 6.47 -16.49
N LYS A 107 -4.44 6.24 -17.78
CA LYS A 107 -4.76 4.98 -18.46
C LYS A 107 -3.56 4.48 -19.26
N VAL A 108 -3.37 3.16 -19.28
CA VAL A 108 -2.39 2.52 -20.14
C VAL A 108 -2.97 2.42 -21.55
N ILE A 109 -2.27 2.99 -22.51
CA ILE A 109 -2.60 2.92 -23.95
C ILE A 109 -1.59 1.99 -24.62
N PRO A 110 -2.02 0.94 -25.34
CA PRO A 110 -1.11 0.05 -26.05
C PRO A 110 -0.12 0.83 -26.89
N HIS A 111 1.16 0.46 -26.82
CA HIS A 111 2.29 1.08 -27.51
C HIS A 111 2.60 2.55 -27.16
N ASN A 112 1.79 3.21 -26.36
CA ASN A 112 1.96 4.62 -25.98
C ASN A 112 2.25 4.84 -24.50
N GLY A 113 2.25 3.77 -23.71
CA GLY A 113 2.51 3.86 -22.27
C GLY A 113 1.33 4.43 -21.48
N ARG A 114 1.62 4.99 -20.33
CA ARG A 114 0.64 5.53 -19.41
C ARG A 114 0.37 7.01 -19.69
N LYS A 115 -0.86 7.35 -20.00
CA LYS A 115 -1.26 8.71 -20.40
C LYS A 115 -2.34 9.28 -19.49
N ASP A 116 -2.26 10.57 -19.25
CA ASP A 116 -3.31 11.30 -18.53
C ASP A 116 -4.63 11.22 -19.33
N ALA A 117 -5.65 10.66 -18.68
CA ALA A 117 -7.01 10.57 -19.22
C ALA A 117 -7.90 11.71 -18.68
N GLY A 118 -7.32 12.67 -17.99
CA GLY A 118 -8.01 13.77 -17.31
C GLY A 118 -8.50 13.36 -15.92
N GLY A 119 -8.90 14.36 -15.15
CA GLY A 119 -9.50 14.12 -13.83
C GLY A 119 -8.53 14.13 -12.65
N TRP A 120 -7.21 14.17 -12.86
CA TRP A 120 -6.23 14.16 -11.75
C TRP A 120 -6.52 15.22 -10.67
N ASN A 121 -6.87 16.45 -11.06
CA ASN A 121 -7.14 17.50 -10.06
C ASN A 121 -8.33 17.17 -9.16
N ALA A 122 -9.39 16.57 -9.69
CA ALA A 122 -10.56 16.15 -8.92
C ALA A 122 -10.21 14.95 -8.02
N ILE A 123 -9.48 13.95 -8.56
CA ILE A 123 -9.03 12.78 -7.82
C ILE A 123 -8.11 13.20 -6.67
N LYS A 124 -7.12 14.06 -6.93
CA LYS A 124 -6.22 14.60 -5.91
C LYS A 124 -6.99 15.34 -4.81
N SER A 125 -7.97 16.16 -5.17
CA SER A 125 -8.82 16.86 -4.19
C SER A 125 -9.54 15.84 -3.30
N THR A 126 -10.14 14.82 -3.90
CA THR A 126 -10.81 13.74 -3.16
C THR A 126 -9.86 13.03 -2.19
N TRP A 127 -8.63 12.72 -2.61
CA TRP A 127 -7.65 12.08 -1.73
C TRP A 127 -7.24 12.99 -0.57
N ILE A 128 -7.09 14.29 -0.81
CA ILE A 128 -6.80 15.27 0.23
C ILE A 128 -7.97 15.35 1.23
N ASP A 129 -9.21 15.43 0.75
CA ASP A 129 -10.40 15.48 1.60
C ASP A 129 -10.55 14.23 2.48
N GLN A 130 -10.15 13.07 1.96
CA GLN A 130 -10.10 11.82 2.75
C GLN A 130 -9.02 11.87 3.84
N LEU A 131 -7.82 12.34 3.51
CA LEU A 131 -6.70 12.48 4.46
C LEU A 131 -7.01 13.47 5.58
N ASP A 132 -7.57 14.62 5.23
CA ASP A 132 -7.94 15.67 6.19
C ASP A 132 -9.18 15.29 7.00
N GLY A 133 -9.95 14.29 6.55
CA GLY A 133 -11.16 13.80 7.20
C GLY A 133 -12.38 14.71 6.96
N THR A 134 -12.35 15.55 5.93
CA THR A 134 -13.50 16.35 5.47
C THR A 134 -14.47 15.51 4.65
N ALA A 135 -13.99 14.49 3.95
CA ALA A 135 -14.83 13.51 3.28
C ALA A 135 -15.50 12.56 4.29
N ALA A 136 -16.74 12.16 4.01
CA ALA A 136 -17.39 11.09 4.76
C ALA A 136 -16.63 9.76 4.57
N GLN A 137 -16.50 8.97 5.65
CA GLN A 137 -15.84 7.68 5.58
C GLN A 137 -16.61 6.74 4.65
N ASP A 138 -15.88 6.06 3.77
CA ASP A 138 -16.39 5.06 2.86
C ASP A 138 -15.58 3.76 3.03
N GLU A 139 -16.19 2.76 3.65
CA GLU A 139 -15.53 1.49 3.97
C GLU A 139 -15.09 0.66 2.74
N TYR A 140 -15.50 1.07 1.53
CA TYR A 140 -15.06 0.49 0.26
C TYR A 140 -13.86 1.21 -0.36
N VAL A 141 -13.51 2.40 0.14
CA VAL A 141 -12.45 3.24 -0.41
C VAL A 141 -11.41 3.60 0.63
N TRP A 142 -11.83 4.06 1.81
CA TRP A 142 -10.94 4.49 2.88
C TRP A 142 -11.58 4.40 4.26
N LEU A 143 -10.75 4.20 5.27
CA LEU A 143 -11.18 4.17 6.66
C LEU A 143 -10.04 4.52 7.62
N LYS A 144 -10.40 4.83 8.87
CA LYS A 144 -9.46 4.93 9.99
C LYS A 144 -9.66 3.74 10.91
N LYS A 145 -8.58 3.00 11.21
CA LYS A 145 -8.63 1.79 12.05
C LYS A 145 -7.46 1.73 13.01
N LYS A 146 -7.72 1.28 14.23
CA LYS A 146 -6.68 0.93 15.19
C LYS A 146 -6.05 -0.39 14.79
N ILE A 147 -4.74 -0.45 14.79
CA ILE A 147 -3.96 -1.65 14.47
C ILE A 147 -2.92 -1.91 15.55
N LYS A 148 -2.58 -3.17 15.74
CA LYS A 148 -1.45 -3.60 16.56
C LYS A 148 -0.18 -3.59 15.73
N THR A 149 0.96 -3.58 16.39
CA THR A 149 2.26 -3.65 15.72
C THR A 149 2.45 -4.93 14.92
N SER A 150 1.75 -6.02 15.27
CA SER A 150 1.78 -7.32 14.59
C SER A 150 0.78 -7.47 13.45
N ASP A 151 -0.15 -6.52 13.29
CA ASP A 151 -1.18 -6.61 12.27
C ASP A 151 -0.62 -6.28 10.88
N GLU A 152 -1.30 -6.71 9.84
CA GLU A 152 -1.03 -6.20 8.49
C GLU A 152 -1.28 -4.69 8.44
N ALA A 153 -0.47 -4.00 7.63
CA ALA A 153 -0.67 -2.59 7.35
C ALA A 153 -1.18 -2.35 5.92
N LEU A 154 -1.65 -3.40 5.25
CA LEU A 154 -2.21 -3.32 3.91
C LEU A 154 -3.65 -2.81 3.98
N ALA A 155 -4.00 -1.83 3.15
CA ALA A 155 -5.35 -1.27 3.11
C ALA A 155 -6.39 -2.35 2.76
N GLU A 156 -6.05 -3.28 1.89
CA GLU A 156 -6.88 -4.41 1.47
C GLU A 156 -7.31 -5.35 2.60
N ALA A 157 -6.55 -5.40 3.70
CA ALA A 157 -6.92 -6.20 4.87
C ALA A 157 -8.13 -5.62 5.64
N TYR A 158 -8.46 -4.36 5.40
CA TYR A 158 -9.46 -3.62 6.17
C TYR A 158 -10.60 -3.04 5.35
N ILE A 159 -10.32 -2.69 4.09
CA ILE A 159 -11.30 -2.10 3.16
C ILE A 159 -12.15 -3.21 2.57
N LYS A 160 -13.47 -3.06 2.64
CA LYS A 160 -14.40 -4.02 2.08
C LYS A 160 -14.35 -4.03 0.55
N THR A 161 -14.62 -5.20 -0.03
CA THR A 161 -14.83 -5.31 -1.47
C THR A 161 -16.29 -5.03 -1.78
N ASP A 162 -16.54 -4.10 -2.69
CA ASP A 162 -17.90 -3.82 -3.16
C ASP A 162 -18.28 -4.82 -4.24
N TYR A 163 -19.01 -5.85 -3.83
CA TYR A 163 -19.50 -6.89 -4.73
C TYR A 163 -20.74 -6.45 -5.53
N SER A 164 -21.40 -5.34 -5.17
CA SER A 164 -22.59 -4.85 -5.88
C SER A 164 -22.30 -4.40 -7.31
N LYS A 165 -21.04 -4.10 -7.59
CA LYS A 165 -20.54 -3.69 -8.93
C LYS A 165 -20.19 -4.86 -9.84
N LEU A 166 -20.20 -6.11 -9.31
CA LEU A 166 -19.90 -7.30 -10.10
C LEU A 166 -21.16 -7.82 -10.75
N SER A 167 -21.06 -8.20 -12.02
CA SER A 167 -22.10 -8.87 -12.78
C SER A 167 -21.80 -10.35 -12.93
N ASP A 168 -22.82 -11.16 -13.25
CA ASP A 168 -22.63 -12.59 -13.57
C ASP A 168 -21.59 -12.81 -14.67
N ASN A 169 -21.53 -11.89 -15.65
CA ASN A 169 -20.54 -11.92 -16.71
C ASN A 169 -19.09 -11.77 -16.21
N ASP A 170 -18.86 -11.03 -15.10
CA ASP A 170 -17.54 -10.90 -14.51
C ASP A 170 -17.11 -12.21 -13.84
N PHE A 171 -18.04 -12.88 -13.15
CA PHE A 171 -17.79 -14.21 -12.60
C PHE A 171 -17.53 -15.25 -13.69
N GLU A 172 -18.34 -15.25 -14.77
CA GLU A 172 -18.10 -16.15 -15.91
C GLU A 172 -16.73 -15.95 -16.54
N LYS A 173 -16.28 -14.70 -16.73
CA LYS A 173 -14.94 -14.41 -17.26
C LYS A 173 -13.84 -14.98 -16.37
N VAL A 174 -13.98 -14.86 -15.06
CA VAL A 174 -13.00 -15.39 -14.10
C VAL A 174 -13.01 -16.92 -14.15
N LEU A 175 -14.18 -17.55 -14.17
CA LEU A 175 -14.30 -19.00 -14.27
C LEU A 175 -13.69 -19.54 -15.58
N LYS A 176 -13.93 -18.88 -16.71
CA LYS A 176 -13.33 -19.24 -18.00
C LYS A 176 -11.81 -19.15 -17.96
N LYS A 177 -11.26 -18.07 -17.38
CA LYS A 177 -9.81 -17.91 -17.21
C LYS A 177 -9.21 -18.98 -16.30
N TYR A 178 -9.88 -19.28 -15.19
CA TYR A 178 -9.43 -20.31 -14.26
C TYR A 178 -9.47 -21.71 -14.89
N SER A 179 -10.54 -22.03 -15.63
CA SER A 179 -10.66 -23.31 -16.34
C SER A 179 -9.57 -23.47 -17.41
N LEU A 180 -9.26 -22.37 -18.14
CA LEU A 180 -8.16 -22.36 -19.11
C LEU A 180 -6.80 -22.55 -18.43
N PHE A 181 -6.57 -21.83 -17.34
CA PHE A 181 -5.34 -21.97 -16.54
C PHE A 181 -5.17 -23.42 -16.07
N LYS A 182 -6.21 -24.01 -15.45
CA LYS A 182 -6.18 -25.41 -15.03
C LYS A 182 -5.87 -26.37 -16.17
N TYR A 183 -6.52 -26.19 -17.31
CA TYR A 183 -6.28 -27.03 -18.48
C TYR A 183 -4.80 -26.90 -18.95
N MET A 184 -4.26 -25.70 -19.02
CA MET A 184 -2.87 -25.47 -19.42
C MET A 184 -1.87 -26.06 -18.41
N ASP A 185 -2.16 -25.96 -17.11
CA ASP A 185 -1.38 -26.54 -16.02
C ASP A 185 -1.35 -28.07 -16.13
N GLU A 186 -2.53 -28.70 -16.29
CA GLU A 186 -2.66 -30.17 -16.48
C GLU A 186 -1.96 -30.68 -17.76
N GLN A 187 -1.83 -29.86 -18.78
CA GLN A 187 -1.11 -30.19 -20.02
C GLN A 187 0.39 -29.85 -19.97
N GLY A 188 0.91 -29.33 -18.84
CA GLY A 188 2.32 -28.92 -18.72
C GLY A 188 2.73 -27.74 -19.59
N ILE A 189 1.75 -26.92 -20.06
CA ILE A 189 2.01 -25.79 -20.96
C ILE A 189 2.56 -24.57 -20.20
N LEU A 190 2.36 -24.51 -18.87
CA LEU A 190 2.79 -23.39 -18.02
C LEU A 190 4.22 -23.53 -17.49
N GLU A 191 4.89 -24.67 -17.74
CA GLU A 191 6.30 -24.86 -17.42
C GLU A 191 7.18 -24.36 -18.58
N GLY A 192 7.40 -23.03 -18.65
CA GLY A 192 8.27 -22.41 -19.63
C GLY A 192 8.89 -21.12 -19.10
#